data_f91c4301737d1aa7ee1d66b27ed0d762
#
_entry.id   f91c4301737d1aa7ee1d66b27ed0d762
#
_cell.length_a   1.000
_cell.length_b   1.000
_cell.length_c   1.000
_cell.angle_alpha   90.00
_cell.angle_beta   90.00
_cell.angle_gamma   90.00
#
_symmetry.space_group_name_H-M   'P 1'
#
loop_
_entity.id
_entity.type
_entity.pdbx_description
1 polymer ?
#
loop_
_entity_poly.entity_id
_entity_poly.type
_entity_poly.pdbx_seq_one_letter_code
_entity_poly.pdbx_strand_id
1 'polypeptide(L)'
;MHITKDLVAASATPLVLGILAEGESYGYAILKQVNDLSGGQLEWTDGLLYPLLHRLERLGHVEATWQTPPGGRRRKYYRITDQGRAELAEQRRQWAAVVDTLREVWRTAQSVAPVTAPMPAWEAGR
;
A
#
# COMPACT_ATOMS: atom_id res chain seq x y z
N MET A 1 -8.00 -13.92 -4.74
CA MET A 1 -6.57 -13.96 -4.35
C MET A 1 -6.40 -13.26 -3.02
N HIS A 2 -5.56 -13.78 -2.18
CA HIS A 2 -5.31 -13.22 -0.86
C HIS A 2 -3.87 -12.68 -0.81
N ILE A 3 -3.73 -11.37 -0.57
CA ILE A 3 -2.41 -10.74 -0.48
C ILE A 3 -1.87 -10.96 0.94
N THR A 4 -0.63 -11.41 1.04
CA THR A 4 -0.03 -11.73 2.33
C THR A 4 0.16 -10.52 3.20
N LYS A 5 0.22 -10.74 4.52
CA LYS A 5 0.44 -9.68 5.50
C LYS A 5 1.75 -8.93 5.25
N ASP A 6 2.78 -9.63 4.78
CA ASP A 6 4.08 -8.99 4.50
C ASP A 6 3.98 -7.96 3.39
N LEU A 7 3.29 -8.28 2.29
CA LEU A 7 3.08 -7.34 1.20
C LEU A 7 2.16 -6.20 1.60
N VAL A 8 1.11 -6.49 2.37
CA VAL A 8 0.21 -5.46 2.88
C VAL A 8 0.99 -4.47 3.74
N ALA A 9 1.78 -4.96 4.67
CA ALA A 9 2.57 -4.09 5.56
C ALA A 9 3.61 -3.27 4.79
N ALA A 10 4.32 -3.91 3.85
CA ALA A 10 5.36 -3.24 3.07
C ALA A 10 4.80 -2.11 2.21
N SER A 11 3.61 -2.29 1.66
CA SER A 11 3.00 -1.31 0.75
C SER A 11 2.16 -0.25 1.47
N ALA A 12 1.98 -0.35 2.78
CA ALA A 12 1.04 0.50 3.50
C ALA A 12 1.42 1.98 3.51
N THR A 13 2.68 2.30 3.76
CA THR A 13 3.14 3.71 3.80
C THR A 13 2.95 4.42 2.47
N PRO A 14 3.43 3.89 1.32
CA PRO A 14 3.24 4.58 0.06
C PRO A 14 1.77 4.67 -0.34
N LEU A 15 0.93 3.71 0.04
CA LEU A 15 -0.50 3.78 -0.22
C LEU A 15 -1.17 4.91 0.56
N VAL A 16 -0.92 4.99 1.87
CA VAL A 16 -1.51 6.06 2.69
C VAL A 16 -1.03 7.43 2.25
N LEU A 17 0.27 7.60 2.05
CA LEU A 17 0.81 8.88 1.62
C LEU A 17 0.27 9.27 0.23
N GLY A 18 0.13 8.31 -0.67
CA GLY A 18 -0.45 8.54 -1.99
C GLY A 18 -1.91 8.98 -1.93
N ILE A 19 -2.69 8.35 -1.06
CA ILE A 19 -4.09 8.74 -0.85
C ILE A 19 -4.16 10.17 -0.29
N LEU A 20 -3.34 10.48 0.72
CA LEU A 20 -3.35 11.81 1.32
C LEU A 20 -2.77 12.88 0.41
N ALA A 21 -1.97 12.51 -0.59
CA ALA A 21 -1.48 13.46 -1.59
C ALA A 21 -2.61 14.02 -2.45
N GLU A 22 -3.72 13.30 -2.60
CA GLU A 22 -4.90 13.76 -3.32
C GLU A 22 -5.78 14.70 -2.49
N GLY A 23 -5.63 14.68 -1.16
CA GLY A 23 -6.40 15.53 -0.26
C GLY A 23 -6.47 14.94 1.13
N GLU A 24 -6.83 15.75 2.11
CA GLU A 24 -6.98 15.26 3.48
C GLU A 24 -8.07 14.19 3.57
N SER A 25 -7.92 13.28 4.52
CA SER A 25 -8.86 12.18 4.71
C SER A 25 -8.85 11.72 6.17
N TYR A 26 -9.73 10.81 6.50
CA TYR A 26 -9.83 10.23 7.85
C TYR A 26 -9.81 8.71 7.76
N GLY A 27 -9.60 8.04 8.90
CA GLY A 27 -9.31 6.61 8.92
C GLY A 27 -10.28 5.74 8.13
N TYR A 28 -11.59 5.89 8.37
CA TYR A 28 -12.58 5.07 7.68
C TYR A 28 -12.55 5.28 6.15
N ALA A 29 -12.42 6.54 5.73
CA ALA A 29 -12.36 6.85 4.30
C ALA A 29 -11.11 6.27 3.65
N ILE A 30 -9.98 6.30 4.36
CA ILE A 30 -8.73 5.69 3.86
C ILE A 30 -8.91 4.18 3.69
N LEU A 31 -9.47 3.50 4.69
CA LEU A 31 -9.73 2.06 4.62
C LEU A 31 -10.61 1.71 3.43
N LYS A 32 -11.69 2.47 3.27
CA LYS A 32 -12.63 2.25 2.17
C LYS A 32 -11.96 2.47 0.82
N GLN A 33 -11.16 3.51 0.69
CA GLN A 33 -10.49 3.84 -0.56
C GLN A 33 -9.47 2.77 -0.95
N VAL A 34 -8.70 2.24 0.01
CA VAL A 34 -7.77 1.15 -0.25
C VAL A 34 -8.52 -0.09 -0.74
N ASN A 35 -9.62 -0.43 -0.08
CA ASN A 35 -10.44 -1.56 -0.49
C ASN A 35 -10.98 -1.36 -1.91
N ASP A 36 -11.53 -0.20 -2.21
CA ASP A 36 -12.11 0.10 -3.52
C ASP A 36 -11.04 0.09 -4.62
N LEU A 37 -9.90 0.75 -4.39
CA LEU A 37 -8.82 0.82 -5.37
C LEU A 37 -8.20 -0.55 -5.68
N SER A 38 -8.20 -1.45 -4.71
CA SER A 38 -7.64 -2.79 -4.89
C SER A 38 -8.66 -3.81 -5.38
N GLY A 39 -9.90 -3.40 -5.62
CA GLY A 39 -10.97 -4.34 -5.97
C GLY A 39 -11.26 -5.33 -4.86
N GLY A 40 -11.09 -4.92 -3.61
CA GLY A 40 -11.32 -5.76 -2.45
C GLY A 40 -10.17 -6.68 -2.08
N GLN A 41 -9.05 -6.62 -2.80
CA GLN A 41 -7.91 -7.51 -2.54
C GLN A 41 -7.05 -7.06 -1.36
N LEU A 42 -7.05 -5.76 -1.05
CA LEU A 42 -6.35 -5.22 0.11
C LEU A 42 -7.36 -4.88 1.21
N GLU A 43 -7.51 -5.79 2.14
CA GLU A 43 -8.40 -5.61 3.28
C GLU A 43 -7.61 -5.13 4.48
N TRP A 44 -7.51 -3.82 4.64
CA TRP A 44 -6.83 -3.22 5.78
C TRP A 44 -7.77 -3.19 6.99
N THR A 45 -7.16 -3.32 8.16
CA THR A 45 -7.87 -3.23 9.43
C THR A 45 -7.48 -1.96 10.17
N ASP A 46 -8.28 -1.60 11.17
CA ASP A 46 -7.93 -0.51 12.09
C ASP A 46 -6.57 -0.79 12.75
N GLY A 47 -6.31 -2.06 13.08
CA GLY A 47 -5.06 -2.46 13.72
C GLY A 47 -3.83 -2.25 12.85
N LEU A 48 -3.98 -2.21 11.52
CA LEU A 48 -2.91 -1.85 10.62
C LEU A 48 -2.81 -0.33 10.45
N LEU A 49 -3.95 0.32 10.22
CA LEU A 49 -3.97 1.71 9.79
C LEU A 49 -3.61 2.70 10.90
N TYR A 50 -4.23 2.60 12.07
CA TYR A 50 -4.04 3.62 13.09
C TYR A 50 -2.62 3.68 13.65
N PRO A 51 -1.95 2.56 13.94
CA PRO A 51 -0.52 2.62 14.30
C PRO A 51 0.35 3.24 13.22
N LEU A 52 0.04 2.98 11.95
CA LEU A 52 0.76 3.58 10.83
C LEU A 52 0.56 5.10 10.79
N LEU A 53 -0.67 5.57 10.90
CA LEU A 53 -0.96 7.01 10.93
C LEU A 53 -0.25 7.70 12.09
N HIS A 54 -0.24 7.09 13.28
CA HIS A 54 0.46 7.63 14.43
C HIS A 54 1.97 7.73 14.18
N ARG A 55 2.56 6.72 13.55
CA ARG A 55 3.97 6.74 13.22
C ARG A 55 4.28 7.82 12.19
N LEU A 56 3.46 7.97 11.16
CA LEU A 56 3.65 9.00 10.14
C LEU A 56 3.52 10.40 10.74
N GLU A 57 2.63 10.57 11.70
CA GLU A 57 2.48 11.83 12.42
C GLU A 57 3.72 12.15 13.26
N ARG A 58 4.26 11.17 13.98
CA ARG A 58 5.50 11.34 14.76
C ARG A 58 6.68 11.68 13.88
N LEU A 59 6.74 11.12 12.68
CA LEU A 59 7.81 11.38 11.72
C LEU A 59 7.65 12.73 11.02
N GLY A 60 6.53 13.40 11.21
CA GLY A 60 6.25 14.66 10.54
C GLY A 60 5.79 14.53 9.09
N HIS A 61 5.44 13.33 8.66
CA HIS A 61 4.99 13.09 7.29
C HIS A 61 3.51 13.41 7.10
N VAL A 62 2.73 13.39 8.16
CA VAL A 62 1.33 13.81 8.15
C VAL A 62 1.04 14.67 9.36
N GLU A 63 0.01 15.51 9.25
CA GLU A 63 -0.53 16.30 10.34
C GLU A 63 -1.98 15.91 10.55
N ALA A 64 -2.41 15.93 11.82
CA ALA A 64 -3.77 15.57 12.18
C ALA A 64 -4.51 16.78 12.74
N THR A 65 -5.78 16.91 12.34
CA THR A 65 -6.67 17.93 12.89
C THR A 65 -8.02 17.31 13.20
N TRP A 66 -8.64 17.76 14.30
CA TRP A 66 -9.98 17.34 14.63
C TRP A 66 -10.98 18.29 13.98
N GLN A 67 -11.96 17.74 13.28
CA GLN A 67 -12.98 18.50 12.59
C GLN A 67 -14.35 17.87 12.84
N THR A 68 -15.38 18.71 12.86
CA THR A 68 -16.76 18.24 12.95
C THR A 68 -17.46 18.59 11.65
N PRO A 69 -17.68 17.63 10.76
CA PRO A 69 -18.40 17.90 9.51
C PRO A 69 -19.86 18.25 9.80
N PRO A 70 -20.54 19.00 8.92
CA PRO A 70 -21.95 19.34 9.10
C PRO A 70 -22.79 18.07 9.28
N GLY A 71 -23.56 18.03 10.38
CA GLY A 71 -24.44 16.89 10.70
C GLY A 71 -23.71 15.61 11.11
N GLY A 72 -22.38 15.64 11.29
CA GLY A 72 -21.59 14.47 11.59
C GLY A 72 -20.90 14.55 12.94
N ARG A 73 -20.22 13.45 13.29
CA ARG A 73 -19.41 13.37 14.50
C ARG A 73 -18.06 14.04 14.27
N ARG A 74 -17.44 14.46 15.37
CA ARG A 74 -16.06 14.92 15.38
C ARG A 74 -15.15 13.80 14.85
N ARG A 75 -14.30 14.14 13.85
CA ARG A 75 -13.38 13.19 13.21
C ARG A 75 -11.97 13.73 13.19
N LYS A 76 -11.00 12.83 13.28
CA LYS A 76 -9.61 13.17 13.14
C LYS A 76 -9.22 13.05 11.66
N TYR A 77 -8.90 14.19 11.04
CA TYR A 77 -8.47 14.24 9.65
C TYR A 77 -6.95 14.31 9.60
N TYR A 78 -6.41 13.68 8.58
CA TYR A 78 -4.96 13.65 8.31
C TYR A 78 -4.70 14.30 6.96
N ARG A 79 -3.62 15.06 6.89
CA ARG A 79 -3.14 15.59 5.62
C ARG A 79 -1.65 15.37 5.51
N ILE A 80 -1.17 15.22 4.28
CA ILE A 80 0.25 15.04 4.01
C ILE A 80 0.98 16.38 4.17
N THR A 81 2.17 16.34 4.73
CA THR A 81 3.06 17.50 4.87
C THR A 81 4.03 17.55 3.69
N ASP A 82 4.81 18.64 3.59
CA ASP A 82 5.89 18.72 2.60
C ASP A 82 6.91 17.60 2.80
N GLN A 83 7.24 17.29 4.05
CA GLN A 83 8.12 16.16 4.37
C GLN A 83 7.49 14.83 3.93
N GLY A 84 6.19 14.68 4.11
CA GLY A 84 5.46 13.50 3.65
C GLY A 84 5.46 13.36 2.15
N ARG A 85 5.36 14.47 1.41
CA ARG A 85 5.45 14.44 -0.05
C ARG A 85 6.83 14.03 -0.52
N ALA A 86 7.88 14.49 0.15
CA ALA A 86 9.25 14.06 -0.17
C ALA A 86 9.44 12.58 0.11
N GLU A 87 8.90 12.08 1.23
CA GLU A 87 8.94 10.65 1.55
C GLU A 87 8.16 9.81 0.52
N LEU A 88 7.00 10.30 0.10
CA LEU A 88 6.21 9.62 -0.94
C LEU A 88 7.02 9.51 -2.24
N ALA A 89 7.69 10.59 -2.65
CA ALA A 89 8.50 10.57 -3.86
C ALA A 89 9.63 9.53 -3.75
N GLU A 90 10.28 9.43 -2.58
CA GLU A 90 11.32 8.45 -2.34
C GLU A 90 10.76 7.02 -2.36
N GLN A 91 9.64 6.78 -1.70
CA GLN A 91 8.97 5.48 -1.71
C GLN A 91 8.58 5.06 -3.12
N ARG A 92 8.09 6.00 -3.92
CA ARG A 92 7.72 5.72 -5.31
C ARG A 92 8.94 5.28 -6.13
N ARG A 93 10.08 5.93 -5.94
CA ARG A 93 11.32 5.55 -6.64
C ARG A 93 11.75 4.14 -6.25
N GLN A 94 11.73 3.84 -4.95
CA GLN A 94 12.13 2.53 -4.45
C GLN A 94 11.20 1.42 -4.95
N TRP A 95 9.90 1.65 -4.89
CA TRP A 95 8.92 0.68 -5.38
C TRP A 95 9.01 0.47 -6.88
N ALA A 96 9.24 1.53 -7.65
CA ALA A 96 9.43 1.40 -9.09
C ALA A 96 10.64 0.52 -9.40
N ALA A 97 11.75 0.71 -8.67
CA ALA A 97 12.95 -0.11 -8.86
C ALA A 97 12.69 -1.58 -8.53
N VAL A 98 11.99 -1.85 -7.43
CA VAL A 98 11.64 -3.22 -7.03
C VAL A 98 10.72 -3.87 -8.06
N VAL A 99 9.66 -3.16 -8.46
CA VAL A 99 8.68 -3.68 -9.43
C VAL A 99 9.34 -3.94 -10.78
N ASP A 100 10.18 -3.02 -11.25
CA ASP A 100 10.89 -3.19 -12.51
C ASP A 100 11.81 -4.41 -12.47
N THR A 101 12.50 -4.62 -11.35
CA THR A 101 13.37 -5.79 -11.17
C THR A 101 12.56 -7.07 -11.17
N LEU A 102 11.42 -7.10 -10.46
CA LEU A 102 10.54 -8.25 -10.45
C LEU A 102 10.04 -8.58 -11.85
N ARG A 103 9.62 -7.57 -12.61
CA ARG A 103 9.15 -7.76 -13.98
C ARG A 103 10.22 -8.33 -14.87
N GLU A 104 11.45 -7.86 -14.71
CA GLU A 104 12.57 -8.38 -15.51
C GLU A 104 12.86 -9.85 -15.20
N VAL A 105 12.88 -10.21 -13.90
CA VAL A 105 13.07 -11.60 -13.48
C VAL A 105 11.95 -12.48 -14.01
N TRP A 106 10.70 -12.03 -13.87
CA TRP A 106 9.54 -12.80 -14.30
C TRP A 106 9.45 -12.91 -15.82
N ARG A 107 9.85 -11.89 -16.54
CA ARG A 107 9.91 -11.92 -18.00
C ARG A 107 10.85 -13.03 -18.48
N THR A 108 12.02 -13.13 -17.85
CA THR A 108 12.98 -14.19 -18.17
C THR A 108 12.41 -15.56 -17.81
N ALA A 109 11.77 -15.69 -16.64
CA ALA A 109 11.16 -16.94 -16.21
C ALA A 109 9.99 -17.34 -17.11
N GLN A 110 9.24 -16.39 -17.66
CA GLN A 110 8.11 -16.66 -18.56
C GLN A 110 8.55 -17.21 -19.91
N SER A 111 9.82 -17.10 -20.26
CA SER A 111 10.36 -17.76 -21.46
C SER A 111 10.52 -19.25 -21.27
N VAL A 112 10.36 -19.75 -20.06
CA VAL A 112 10.38 -21.17 -19.71
C VAL A 112 8.96 -21.73 -19.80
N ALA A 113 8.81 -23.05 -19.84
CA ALA A 113 7.53 -23.72 -19.95
C ALA A 113 6.52 -23.19 -18.91
N PRO A 114 5.24 -23.02 -19.29
CA PRO A 114 4.23 -22.53 -18.35
C PRO A 114 4.13 -23.41 -17.10
N VAL A 115 3.77 -22.80 -15.98
CA VAL A 115 3.58 -23.50 -14.70
C VAL A 115 2.55 -24.64 -14.82
N THR A 116 1.59 -24.50 -15.72
CA THR A 116 0.56 -25.51 -15.97
C THR A 116 1.05 -26.65 -16.85
N ALA A 117 2.22 -26.55 -17.47
CA ALA A 117 2.78 -27.61 -18.28
C ALA A 117 3.19 -28.80 -17.40
N PRO A 118 2.96 -30.04 -17.86
CA PRO A 118 3.43 -31.21 -17.10
C PRO A 118 4.95 -31.15 -16.94
N MET A 119 5.45 -31.48 -15.76
CA MET A 119 6.88 -31.58 -15.55
C MET A 119 7.45 -32.76 -16.33
N PRO A 120 8.59 -32.57 -17.00
CA PRO A 120 9.29 -33.71 -17.59
C PRO A 120 9.67 -34.72 -16.53
N ALA A 121 9.70 -36.01 -16.92
CA ALA A 121 9.98 -37.09 -15.97
C ALA A 121 11.33 -36.90 -15.25
N TRP A 122 12.32 -36.32 -15.93
CA TRP A 122 13.64 -36.11 -15.34
C TRP A 122 13.62 -35.03 -14.25
N GLU A 123 12.69 -34.10 -14.29
CA GLU A 123 12.51 -33.09 -13.24
C GLU A 123 11.76 -33.67 -12.06
N ALA A 124 10.79 -34.54 -12.30
CA ALA A 124 10.00 -35.17 -11.25
C ALA A 124 10.83 -36.07 -10.34
N GLY A 125 11.97 -36.55 -10.82
CA GLY A 125 12.85 -37.43 -10.06
C GLY A 125 13.85 -36.71 -9.16
N ARG A 126 13.80 -35.41 -9.06
CA ARG A 126 14.78 -34.65 -8.25
C ARG A 126 14.30 -34.37 -6.85
#